data_9afc7e83fbf9223f9583487fdcf33b10
#
_entry.id   9afc7e83fbf9223f9583487fdcf33b10
#
_cell.length_a   1.000
_cell.length_b   1.000
_cell.length_c   1.000
_cell.angle_alpha   90.00
_cell.angle_beta   90.00
_cell.angle_gamma   90.00
#
_symmetry.space_group_name_H-M   'P 1'
#
loop_
_entity.id
_entity.type
_entity.pdbx_description
1 polymer ?
#
loop_
_entity_poly.entity_id
_entity_poly.type
_entity_poly.pdbx_seq_one_letter_code
_entity_poly.pdbx_strand_id
1 'polypeptide(L)'
;HPSKFGYKDLCELWKAEKFDPDELMALYYRAGARFFVAQTTHHDHFFNYDSKVNRFNSVNIGPKRDICAAWKKAAKKYGMPFGITEHLAASFSWWYVNKGCDKTGPYAGVPYDGNDPEYRDFYHDNYEHNDKNAPWLTENTRFQDYWLRAVKEMIDCLEPELLYSDSGLPFDSDGHAHGLEAVSYLYNKSIEKYGFNNAVYTQKDRDAAVYKVGVLDIEKSQLPGIQEDPWETDTCI
;
A
#
# COMPACT_ATOMS: atom_id res chain seq x y z
N HIS A 1 -17.14 -11.62 -17.35
CA HIS A 1 -17.86 -11.57 -16.07
C HIS A 1 -16.94 -12.09 -14.96
N PRO A 2 -16.92 -11.46 -13.78
CA PRO A 2 -15.99 -11.82 -12.68
C PRO A 2 -16.07 -13.28 -12.20
N SER A 3 -17.21 -13.97 -12.40
CA SER A 3 -17.30 -15.42 -12.14
C SER A 3 -16.53 -16.31 -13.13
N LYS A 4 -15.99 -15.75 -14.20
CA LYS A 4 -15.26 -16.47 -15.25
C LYS A 4 -13.81 -15.97 -15.38
N PHE A 5 -13.65 -14.66 -15.22
CA PHE A 5 -12.39 -13.96 -15.34
C PHE A 5 -12.47 -12.72 -14.45
N GLY A 6 -11.86 -12.79 -13.27
CA GLY A 6 -11.87 -11.74 -12.27
C GLY A 6 -10.56 -10.99 -12.16
N TYR A 7 -10.43 -10.19 -11.13
CA TYR A 7 -9.23 -9.36 -10.93
C TYR A 7 -7.97 -10.20 -10.69
N LYS A 8 -8.07 -11.30 -9.94
CA LYS A 8 -6.96 -12.25 -9.74
C LYS A 8 -6.37 -12.77 -11.05
N ASP A 9 -7.24 -12.94 -12.08
CA ASP A 9 -6.82 -13.42 -13.41
C ASP A 9 -6.16 -12.29 -14.22
N LEU A 10 -6.55 -11.02 -13.98
CA LEU A 10 -5.90 -9.84 -14.56
C LEU A 10 -4.45 -9.71 -14.10
N CYS A 11 -4.16 -10.05 -12.85
CA CYS A 11 -2.80 -10.00 -12.32
C CYS A 11 -1.83 -10.88 -13.12
N GLU A 12 -2.30 -12.01 -13.66
CA GLU A 12 -1.49 -12.89 -14.53
C GLU A 12 -1.18 -12.28 -15.89
N LEU A 13 -1.99 -11.34 -16.37
CA LEU A 13 -1.77 -10.69 -17.67
C LEU A 13 -0.73 -9.56 -17.59
N TRP A 14 -0.48 -9.01 -16.42
CA TRP A 14 0.54 -8.00 -16.25
C TRP A 14 1.94 -8.61 -16.31
N LYS A 15 2.69 -8.38 -17.37
CA LYS A 15 4.04 -8.95 -17.58
C LYS A 15 5.17 -7.95 -17.37
N ALA A 16 4.86 -6.66 -17.30
CA ALA A 16 5.84 -5.58 -17.15
C ALA A 16 7.00 -5.64 -18.17
N GLU A 17 6.71 -6.00 -19.43
CA GLU A 17 7.71 -6.23 -20.48
C GLU A 17 8.55 -4.99 -20.79
N LYS A 18 7.95 -3.81 -20.65
CA LYS A 18 8.60 -2.53 -20.91
C LYS A 18 9.15 -1.86 -19.67
N PHE A 19 9.12 -2.53 -18.52
CA PHE A 19 9.59 -1.99 -17.26
C PHE A 19 11.12 -2.00 -17.21
N ASP A 20 11.72 -0.85 -17.44
CA ASP A 20 13.16 -0.59 -17.24
C ASP A 20 13.33 0.44 -16.11
N PRO A 21 13.59 -0.01 -14.87
CA PRO A 21 13.74 0.89 -13.73
C PRO A 21 14.98 1.77 -13.82
N ASP A 22 16.02 1.34 -14.51
CA ASP A 22 17.24 2.13 -14.65
C ASP A 22 17.03 3.31 -15.62
N GLU A 23 16.37 3.08 -16.75
CA GLU A 23 16.03 4.14 -17.70
C GLU A 23 15.07 5.16 -17.07
N LEU A 24 14.01 4.67 -16.41
CA LEU A 24 13.03 5.54 -15.75
C LEU A 24 13.66 6.35 -14.62
N MET A 25 14.51 5.72 -13.80
CA MET A 25 15.19 6.42 -12.71
C MET A 25 16.15 7.49 -13.23
N ALA A 26 16.86 7.21 -14.34
CA ALA A 26 17.70 8.20 -15.03
C ALA A 26 16.88 9.41 -15.49
N LEU A 27 15.68 9.16 -16.02
CA LEU A 27 14.76 10.22 -16.44
C LEU A 27 14.32 11.07 -15.24
N TYR A 28 13.86 10.44 -14.16
CA TYR A 28 13.40 11.15 -12.96
C TYR A 28 14.52 11.97 -12.32
N TYR A 29 15.73 11.41 -12.23
CA TYR A 29 16.89 12.14 -11.71
C TYR A 29 17.21 13.39 -12.56
N ARG A 30 17.20 13.28 -13.88
CA ARG A 30 17.40 14.43 -14.78
C ARG A 30 16.27 15.46 -14.68
N ALA A 31 15.03 15.01 -14.44
CA ALA A 31 13.88 15.87 -14.19
C ALA A 31 13.92 16.58 -12.83
N GLY A 32 14.87 16.23 -11.96
CA GLY A 32 15.08 16.90 -10.68
C GLY A 32 14.58 16.14 -9.46
N ALA A 33 14.18 14.86 -9.61
CA ALA A 33 13.82 14.03 -8.44
C ALA A 33 15.01 13.92 -7.45
N ARG A 34 14.69 13.94 -6.16
CA ARG A 34 15.66 13.86 -5.07
C ARG A 34 15.44 12.67 -4.15
N PHE A 35 14.29 12.03 -4.21
CA PHE A 35 13.96 10.76 -3.60
C PHE A 35 12.97 10.03 -4.51
N PHE A 36 12.77 8.75 -4.27
CA PHE A 36 11.83 7.93 -5.05
C PHE A 36 11.01 7.03 -4.12
N VAL A 37 9.71 7.01 -4.32
CA VAL A 37 8.78 6.17 -3.55
C VAL A 37 8.13 5.16 -4.49
N ALA A 38 8.27 3.87 -4.15
CA ALA A 38 7.67 2.78 -4.91
C ALA A 38 6.36 2.30 -4.25
N GLN A 39 5.34 2.07 -5.05
CA GLN A 39 4.11 1.46 -4.58
C GLN A 39 4.34 -0.03 -4.30
N THR A 40 4.28 -0.44 -3.02
CA THR A 40 4.41 -1.84 -2.62
C THR A 40 3.12 -2.62 -2.80
N THR A 41 1.99 -1.99 -2.50
CA THR A 41 0.65 -2.54 -2.66
C THR A 41 -0.38 -1.42 -2.77
N HIS A 42 -1.52 -1.72 -3.35
CA HIS A 42 -2.67 -0.84 -3.38
C HIS A 42 -3.88 -1.54 -2.72
N HIS A 43 -5.06 -0.93 -2.79
CA HIS A 43 -6.30 -1.52 -2.26
C HIS A 43 -6.64 -2.88 -2.90
N ASP A 44 -6.09 -3.15 -4.08
CA ASP A 44 -6.28 -4.40 -4.82
C ASP A 44 -5.60 -5.63 -4.20
N HIS A 45 -4.80 -5.43 -3.15
CA HIS A 45 -4.13 -6.50 -2.41
C HIS A 45 -3.08 -7.27 -3.23
N PHE A 46 -2.59 -6.70 -4.35
CA PHE A 46 -1.49 -7.28 -5.11
C PHE A 46 -0.17 -6.63 -4.66
N PHE A 47 0.84 -7.46 -4.32
CA PHE A 47 2.10 -6.98 -3.77
C PHE A 47 3.18 -6.90 -4.85
N ASN A 48 3.89 -5.78 -4.94
CA ASN A 48 4.90 -5.52 -5.95
C ASN A 48 6.33 -5.92 -5.52
N TYR A 49 6.45 -6.80 -4.53
CA TYR A 49 7.72 -7.31 -4.01
C TYR A 49 7.62 -8.80 -3.66
N ASP A 50 8.74 -9.47 -3.33
CA ASP A 50 8.80 -10.89 -2.94
C ASP A 50 8.25 -11.10 -1.52
N SER A 51 6.94 -11.01 -1.37
CA SER A 51 6.25 -11.22 -0.10
C SER A 51 6.14 -12.70 0.26
N LYS A 52 6.33 -13.00 1.55
CA LYS A 52 6.03 -14.32 2.15
C LYS A 52 4.70 -14.30 2.90
N VAL A 53 4.17 -13.10 3.16
CA VAL A 53 2.86 -12.92 3.81
C VAL A 53 1.71 -13.07 2.81
N ASN A 54 1.92 -12.66 1.56
CA ASN A 54 0.91 -12.73 0.50
C ASN A 54 1.45 -13.45 -0.75
N ARG A 55 0.78 -14.55 -1.16
CA ARG A 55 1.15 -15.28 -2.39
C ARG A 55 0.84 -14.51 -3.68
N PHE A 56 -0.09 -13.54 -3.63
CA PHE A 56 -0.44 -12.68 -4.75
C PHE A 56 0.55 -11.52 -4.86
N ASN A 57 1.71 -11.82 -5.40
CA ASN A 57 2.79 -10.86 -5.54
C ASN A 57 3.46 -10.97 -6.92
N SER A 58 4.19 -9.92 -7.29
CA SER A 58 4.82 -9.78 -8.62
C SER A 58 5.92 -10.80 -8.92
N VAL A 59 6.43 -11.52 -7.91
CA VAL A 59 7.39 -12.62 -8.10
C VAL A 59 6.66 -13.91 -8.44
N ASN A 60 5.53 -14.17 -7.79
CA ASN A 60 4.75 -15.39 -7.99
C ASN A 60 3.79 -15.31 -9.17
N ILE A 61 3.30 -14.12 -9.51
CA ILE A 61 2.22 -13.87 -10.47
C ILE A 61 2.62 -12.73 -11.42
N GLY A 62 2.16 -12.81 -12.65
CA GLY A 62 2.33 -11.74 -13.63
C GLY A 62 3.78 -11.53 -14.08
N PRO A 63 4.49 -10.49 -13.59
CA PRO A 63 5.84 -10.12 -14.05
C PRO A 63 6.93 -11.15 -13.75
N LYS A 64 6.73 -12.00 -12.75
CA LYS A 64 7.72 -12.97 -12.25
C LYS A 64 9.04 -12.31 -11.83
N ARG A 65 8.93 -11.10 -11.25
CA ARG A 65 10.09 -10.33 -10.77
C ARG A 65 9.70 -9.42 -9.60
N ASP A 66 10.66 -9.14 -8.71
CA ASP A 66 10.48 -8.17 -7.63
C ASP A 66 10.61 -6.75 -8.18
N ILE A 67 9.48 -6.07 -8.34
CA ILE A 67 9.38 -4.73 -8.90
C ILE A 67 9.96 -3.69 -7.92
N CYS A 68 9.65 -3.80 -6.62
CA CYS A 68 10.15 -2.86 -5.63
C CYS A 68 11.65 -2.98 -5.39
N ALA A 69 12.20 -4.20 -5.34
CA ALA A 69 13.64 -4.39 -5.26
C ALA A 69 14.37 -3.83 -6.50
N ALA A 70 13.77 -3.95 -7.69
CA ALA A 70 14.33 -3.36 -8.91
C ALA A 70 14.35 -1.82 -8.83
N TRP A 71 13.29 -1.18 -8.35
CA TRP A 71 13.24 0.26 -8.09
C TRP A 71 14.27 0.70 -7.03
N LYS A 72 14.34 -0.01 -5.88
CA LYS A 72 15.33 0.26 -4.83
C LYS A 72 16.76 0.24 -5.38
N LYS A 73 17.08 -0.78 -6.18
CA LYS A 73 18.38 -0.91 -6.83
C LYS A 73 18.67 0.26 -7.78
N ALA A 74 17.69 0.68 -8.57
CA ALA A 74 17.84 1.81 -9.48
C ALA A 74 18.01 3.14 -8.72
N ALA A 75 17.20 3.42 -7.69
CA ALA A 75 17.33 4.63 -6.86
C ALA A 75 18.73 4.75 -6.22
N LYS A 76 19.25 3.62 -5.71
CA LYS A 76 20.59 3.57 -5.10
C LYS A 76 21.69 4.00 -6.06
N LYS A 77 21.61 3.72 -7.37
CA LYS A 77 22.61 4.14 -8.37
C LYS A 77 22.74 5.67 -8.48
N TYR A 78 21.67 6.40 -8.17
CA TYR A 78 21.61 7.86 -8.21
C TYR A 78 21.73 8.50 -6.82
N GLY A 79 22.00 7.71 -5.77
CA GLY A 79 22.06 8.19 -4.40
C GLY A 79 20.75 8.78 -3.90
N MET A 80 19.60 8.37 -4.47
CA MET A 80 18.29 8.82 -4.05
C MET A 80 17.79 7.97 -2.89
N PRO A 81 17.33 8.58 -1.77
CA PRO A 81 16.57 7.89 -0.75
C PRO A 81 15.40 7.12 -1.35
N PHE A 82 15.18 5.92 -0.83
CA PHE A 82 14.13 5.03 -1.32
C PHE A 82 13.01 4.91 -0.30
N GLY A 83 11.82 5.26 -0.70
CA GLY A 83 10.58 5.12 0.06
C GLY A 83 9.65 4.07 -0.53
N ILE A 84 8.65 3.74 0.25
CA ILE A 84 7.54 2.87 -0.16
C ILE A 84 6.20 3.50 0.19
N THR A 85 5.17 3.18 -0.60
CA THR A 85 3.78 3.50 -0.30
C THR A 85 2.98 2.22 -0.13
N GLU A 86 2.11 2.21 0.87
CA GLU A 86 1.12 1.17 1.09
C GLU A 86 -0.29 1.78 1.10
N HIS A 87 -1.23 1.07 0.49
CA HIS A 87 -2.66 1.40 0.48
C HIS A 87 -3.47 0.20 1.00
N LEU A 88 -2.80 -0.72 1.69
CA LEU A 88 -3.36 -2.00 2.10
C LEU A 88 -4.44 -1.86 3.15
N ALA A 89 -4.37 -0.82 4.00
CA ALA A 89 -5.31 -0.63 5.11
C ALA A 89 -6.79 -0.61 4.67
N ALA A 90 -7.07 -0.12 3.45
CA ALA A 90 -8.42 -0.08 2.88
C ALA A 90 -8.80 -1.31 2.04
N SER A 91 -7.88 -2.25 1.83
CA SER A 91 -8.08 -3.40 0.93
C SER A 91 -9.28 -4.26 1.32
N PHE A 92 -9.52 -4.44 2.61
CA PHE A 92 -10.65 -5.23 3.09
C PHE A 92 -12.00 -4.64 2.64
N SER A 93 -12.16 -3.33 2.76
CA SER A 93 -13.38 -2.62 2.33
C SER A 93 -13.45 -2.47 0.81
N TRP A 94 -12.32 -2.32 0.15
CA TRP A 94 -12.24 -2.26 -1.32
C TRP A 94 -12.88 -3.47 -1.98
N TRP A 95 -12.61 -4.68 -1.47
CA TRP A 95 -13.10 -5.92 -2.04
C TRP A 95 -14.57 -6.24 -1.70
N TYR A 96 -15.23 -5.38 -0.94
CA TYR A 96 -16.65 -5.54 -0.64
C TYR A 96 -17.51 -5.70 -1.91
N VAL A 97 -17.26 -4.88 -2.94
CA VAL A 97 -18.03 -4.93 -4.19
C VAL A 97 -17.88 -6.26 -4.93
N ASN A 98 -16.77 -6.97 -4.71
CA ASN A 98 -16.50 -8.26 -5.35
C ASN A 98 -17.13 -9.47 -4.62
N LYS A 99 -17.87 -9.21 -3.53
CA LYS A 99 -18.65 -10.22 -2.78
C LYS A 99 -20.08 -10.37 -3.30
N GLY A 100 -20.48 -9.59 -4.28
CA GLY A 100 -21.82 -9.56 -4.84
C GLY A 100 -22.04 -10.50 -6.02
N CYS A 101 -23.08 -10.19 -6.77
CA CYS A 101 -23.44 -10.79 -8.05
C CYS A 101 -24.18 -9.75 -8.91
N ASP A 102 -24.32 -10.02 -10.20
CA ASP A 102 -25.19 -9.22 -11.05
C ASP A 102 -26.65 -9.35 -10.60
N LYS A 103 -27.36 -8.24 -10.62
CA LYS A 103 -28.79 -8.21 -10.27
C LYS A 103 -29.70 -8.48 -11.46
N THR A 104 -29.20 -8.25 -12.68
CA THR A 104 -29.94 -8.38 -13.94
C THR A 104 -29.03 -8.94 -15.04
N GLY A 105 -29.60 -9.33 -16.16
CA GLY A 105 -28.86 -9.86 -17.31
C GLY A 105 -28.55 -11.35 -17.23
N PRO A 106 -27.72 -11.88 -18.16
CA PRO A 106 -27.50 -13.32 -18.32
C PRO A 106 -26.72 -13.97 -17.17
N TYR A 107 -26.09 -13.18 -16.30
CA TYR A 107 -25.37 -13.66 -15.13
C TYR A 107 -26.04 -13.26 -13.81
N ALA A 108 -27.31 -12.83 -13.84
CA ALA A 108 -28.04 -12.46 -12.63
C ALA A 108 -27.98 -13.59 -11.57
N GLY A 109 -27.60 -13.23 -10.35
CA GLY A 109 -27.47 -14.18 -9.24
C GLY A 109 -26.22 -15.07 -9.26
N VAL A 110 -25.38 -14.98 -10.31
CA VAL A 110 -24.10 -15.71 -10.34
C VAL A 110 -23.07 -14.96 -9.48
N PRO A 111 -22.54 -15.56 -8.39
CA PRO A 111 -21.57 -14.90 -7.53
C PRO A 111 -20.30 -14.50 -8.28
N TYR A 112 -19.73 -13.36 -7.94
CA TYR A 112 -18.39 -12.98 -8.38
C TYR A 112 -17.33 -13.85 -7.70
N ASP A 113 -16.13 -13.90 -8.30
CA ASP A 113 -15.00 -14.73 -7.83
C ASP A 113 -14.49 -14.34 -6.43
N GLY A 114 -14.78 -13.12 -5.95
CA GLY A 114 -14.52 -12.73 -4.56
C GLY A 114 -15.26 -13.55 -3.50
N ASN A 115 -16.29 -14.31 -3.89
CA ASN A 115 -16.99 -15.25 -3.02
C ASN A 115 -16.33 -16.64 -2.98
N ASP A 116 -15.34 -16.90 -3.84
CA ASP A 116 -14.66 -18.20 -3.90
C ASP A 116 -13.75 -18.38 -2.68
N PRO A 117 -13.97 -19.43 -1.86
CA PRO A 117 -13.15 -19.69 -0.69
C PRO A 117 -11.66 -19.92 -1.00
N GLU A 118 -11.32 -20.36 -2.22
CA GLU A 118 -9.94 -20.58 -2.65
C GLU A 118 -9.13 -19.29 -2.72
N TYR A 119 -9.81 -18.13 -2.93
CA TYR A 119 -9.18 -16.82 -3.10
C TYR A 119 -9.44 -15.84 -1.94
N ARG A 120 -9.80 -16.36 -0.76
CA ARG A 120 -10.00 -15.52 0.45
C ARG A 120 -8.74 -14.77 0.87
N ASP A 121 -7.59 -15.35 0.61
CA ASP A 121 -6.29 -14.71 0.86
C ASP A 121 -5.97 -13.59 -0.12
N PHE A 122 -6.80 -13.38 -1.16
CA PHE A 122 -6.73 -12.23 -2.06
C PHE A 122 -7.89 -11.25 -1.83
N TYR A 123 -9.11 -11.77 -1.80
CA TYR A 123 -10.33 -10.96 -1.71
C TYR A 123 -10.84 -10.75 -0.28
N HIS A 124 -10.14 -11.29 0.71
CA HIS A 124 -10.51 -11.33 2.13
C HIS A 124 -11.76 -12.16 2.46
N ASP A 125 -12.06 -12.31 3.73
CA ASP A 125 -13.28 -12.98 4.18
C ASP A 125 -14.52 -12.15 3.86
N ASN A 126 -15.66 -12.82 3.79
CA ASN A 126 -16.93 -12.13 3.63
C ASN A 126 -17.22 -11.28 4.87
N TYR A 127 -17.78 -10.09 4.63
CA TYR A 127 -18.32 -9.27 5.70
C TYR A 127 -19.55 -9.95 6.31
N GLU A 128 -19.65 -9.92 7.62
CA GLU A 128 -20.89 -10.27 8.31
C GLU A 128 -21.98 -9.23 8.06
N HIS A 129 -21.59 -8.02 7.68
CA HIS A 129 -22.48 -6.91 7.38
C HIS A 129 -22.25 -6.41 5.96
N ASN A 130 -23.25 -6.60 5.10
CA ASN A 130 -23.39 -5.97 3.78
C ASN A 130 -23.78 -4.50 3.94
N ASP A 131 -23.15 -3.75 4.82
CA ASP A 131 -23.53 -2.39 5.12
C ASP A 131 -22.76 -1.42 4.20
N LYS A 132 -23.53 -0.61 3.48
CA LYS A 132 -23.01 0.51 2.68
C LYS A 132 -22.30 1.57 3.54
N ASN A 133 -22.51 1.52 4.85
CA ASN A 133 -21.93 2.41 5.84
C ASN A 133 -20.74 1.76 6.58
N ALA A 134 -20.24 0.58 6.12
CA ALA A 134 -19.04 0.01 6.70
C ALA A 134 -17.88 1.02 6.59
N PRO A 135 -17.10 1.21 7.66
CA PRO A 135 -15.98 2.14 7.63
C PRO A 135 -14.98 1.74 6.55
N TRP A 136 -14.37 2.73 5.91
CA TRP A 136 -13.36 2.51 4.88
C TRP A 136 -12.17 1.69 5.41
N LEU A 137 -11.76 1.96 6.64
CA LEU A 137 -10.81 1.15 7.39
C LEU A 137 -11.60 0.19 8.28
N THR A 138 -11.45 -1.09 8.04
CA THR A 138 -12.25 -2.13 8.73
C THR A 138 -11.93 -2.25 10.22
N GLU A 139 -12.93 -2.58 11.02
CA GLU A 139 -12.78 -2.97 12.44
C GLU A 139 -12.41 -4.45 12.63
N ASN A 140 -12.19 -5.20 11.56
CA ASN A 140 -11.81 -6.60 11.62
C ASN A 140 -10.39 -6.77 12.18
N THR A 141 -10.26 -7.20 13.42
CA THR A 141 -8.97 -7.31 14.11
C THR A 141 -8.01 -8.29 13.44
N ARG A 142 -8.50 -9.37 12.83
CA ARG A 142 -7.64 -10.32 12.09
C ARG A 142 -7.00 -9.66 10.87
N PHE A 143 -7.75 -8.78 10.20
CA PHE A 143 -7.21 -8.02 9.09
C PHE A 143 -6.22 -6.96 9.58
N GLN A 144 -6.47 -6.29 10.70
CA GLN A 144 -5.56 -5.32 11.29
C GLN A 144 -4.22 -5.98 11.67
N ASP A 145 -4.25 -7.16 12.29
CA ASP A 145 -3.06 -7.97 12.58
C ASP A 145 -2.32 -8.40 11.30
N TYR A 146 -3.07 -8.78 10.26
CA TYR A 146 -2.51 -9.13 8.96
C TYR A 146 -1.82 -7.92 8.33
N TRP A 147 -2.48 -6.77 8.32
CA TRP A 147 -1.94 -5.51 7.79
C TRP A 147 -0.62 -5.15 8.48
N LEU A 148 -0.58 -5.16 9.81
CA LEU A 148 0.64 -4.85 10.57
C LEU A 148 1.79 -5.80 10.23
N ARG A 149 1.50 -7.10 10.12
CA ARG A 149 2.49 -8.10 9.73
C ARG A 149 3.02 -7.83 8.32
N ALA A 150 2.15 -7.49 7.37
CA ALA A 150 2.54 -7.17 6.00
C ALA A 150 3.40 -5.89 5.93
N VAL A 151 3.03 -4.84 6.65
CA VAL A 151 3.81 -3.60 6.70
C VAL A 151 5.18 -3.82 7.34
N LYS A 152 5.28 -4.60 8.41
CA LYS A 152 6.57 -4.98 8.99
C LYS A 152 7.44 -5.77 8.00
N GLU A 153 6.85 -6.70 7.24
CA GLU A 153 7.57 -7.39 6.17
C GLU A 153 8.08 -6.43 5.10
N MET A 154 7.25 -5.47 4.65
CA MET A 154 7.68 -4.43 3.70
C MET A 154 8.89 -3.66 4.21
N ILE A 155 8.86 -3.26 5.49
CA ILE A 155 9.96 -2.55 6.14
C ILE A 155 11.22 -3.41 6.18
N ASP A 156 11.11 -4.68 6.59
CA ASP A 156 12.26 -5.59 6.68
C ASP A 156 12.86 -5.94 5.31
N CYS A 157 12.03 -6.20 4.30
CA CYS A 157 12.50 -6.59 2.97
C CYS A 157 13.07 -5.40 2.18
N LEU A 158 12.42 -4.24 2.28
CA LEU A 158 12.73 -3.10 1.43
C LEU A 158 13.56 -2.02 2.15
N GLU A 159 13.64 -2.05 3.48
CA GLU A 159 14.42 -1.10 4.31
C GLU A 159 14.22 0.37 3.87
N PRO A 160 12.97 0.86 3.80
CA PRO A 160 12.69 2.18 3.26
C PRO A 160 13.16 3.30 4.20
N GLU A 161 13.47 4.46 3.60
CA GLU A 161 13.73 5.71 4.31
C GLU A 161 12.49 6.59 4.38
N LEU A 162 11.41 6.22 3.66
CA LEU A 162 10.09 6.84 3.75
C LEU A 162 9.01 5.77 3.62
N LEU A 163 8.03 5.81 4.51
CA LEU A 163 6.79 5.03 4.42
C LEU A 163 5.61 5.98 4.32
N TYR A 164 4.89 5.91 3.21
CA TYR A 164 3.65 6.63 2.99
C TYR A 164 2.46 5.69 3.19
N SER A 165 1.51 6.07 4.01
CA SER A 165 0.20 5.42 4.12
C SER A 165 -0.88 6.30 3.52
N ASP A 166 -1.65 5.78 2.56
CA ASP A 166 -2.70 6.51 1.86
C ASP A 166 -3.98 6.68 2.70
N SER A 167 -3.81 7.07 3.92
CA SER A 167 -4.85 7.46 4.86
C SER A 167 -4.18 8.12 6.07
N GLY A 168 -4.91 8.37 7.13
CA GLY A 168 -4.32 8.66 8.44
C GLY A 168 -3.62 7.44 9.04
N LEU A 169 -3.23 7.53 10.30
CA LEU A 169 -2.85 6.34 11.06
C LEU A 169 -4.01 5.36 11.00
N PRO A 170 -3.83 4.16 10.42
CA PRO A 170 -4.96 3.27 10.18
C PRO A 170 -5.57 2.74 11.48
N PHE A 171 -6.86 2.41 11.39
CA PHE A 171 -7.69 1.73 12.37
C PHE A 171 -8.00 2.53 13.63
N ASP A 172 -8.98 3.46 13.51
CA ASP A 172 -9.50 4.24 14.64
C ASP A 172 -10.09 3.37 15.76
N SER A 173 -10.64 2.21 15.39
CA SER A 173 -11.30 1.27 16.31
C SER A 173 -10.38 0.72 17.41
N ASP A 174 -9.08 0.70 17.16
CA ASP A 174 -8.07 0.27 18.13
C ASP A 174 -7.27 1.44 18.74
N GLY A 175 -7.71 2.67 18.52
CA GLY A 175 -6.99 3.87 18.93
C GLY A 175 -5.67 4.06 18.18
N HIS A 176 -5.62 3.62 16.93
CA HIS A 176 -4.44 3.62 16.04
C HIS A 176 -3.26 2.76 16.52
N ALA A 177 -3.50 1.79 17.40
CA ALA A 177 -2.42 0.99 17.98
C ALA A 177 -1.58 0.28 16.92
N HIS A 178 -2.23 -0.34 15.92
CA HIS A 178 -1.53 -0.99 14.81
C HIS A 178 -0.74 0.01 13.96
N GLY A 179 -1.30 1.17 13.66
CA GLY A 179 -0.62 2.24 12.92
C GLY A 179 0.60 2.78 13.66
N LEU A 180 0.46 3.09 14.95
CA LEU A 180 1.55 3.55 15.80
C LEU A 180 2.66 2.50 15.94
N GLU A 181 2.30 1.21 16.01
CA GLU A 181 3.27 0.12 16.07
C GLU A 181 4.05 0.01 14.75
N ALA A 182 3.40 0.17 13.59
CA ALA A 182 4.08 0.18 12.30
C ALA A 182 5.08 1.34 12.18
N VAL A 183 4.69 2.56 12.58
CA VAL A 183 5.58 3.74 12.60
C VAL A 183 6.75 3.55 13.55
N SER A 184 6.47 3.06 14.76
CA SER A 184 7.51 2.74 15.75
C SER A 184 8.51 1.71 15.21
N TYR A 185 7.99 0.68 14.50
CA TYR A 185 8.84 -0.34 13.88
C TYR A 185 9.75 0.26 12.82
N LEU A 186 9.23 1.10 11.93
CA LEU A 186 10.01 1.81 10.91
C LEU A 186 11.16 2.61 11.53
N TYR A 187 10.85 3.42 12.53
CA TYR A 187 11.85 4.30 13.17
C TYR A 187 12.90 3.50 13.94
N ASN A 188 12.52 2.43 14.65
CA ASN A 188 13.45 1.57 15.35
C ASN A 188 14.39 0.83 14.38
N LYS A 189 13.88 0.32 13.25
CA LYS A 189 14.70 -0.27 12.19
C LYS A 189 15.69 0.74 11.60
N SER A 190 15.26 1.98 11.42
CA SER A 190 16.14 3.04 10.97
C SER A 190 17.27 3.33 12.00
N ILE A 191 16.92 3.41 13.29
CA ILE A 191 17.89 3.63 14.37
C ILE A 191 18.88 2.44 14.48
N GLU A 192 18.37 1.20 14.39
CA GLU A 192 19.23 0.00 14.37
C GLU A 192 20.28 0.05 13.25
N LYS A 193 19.87 0.53 12.08
CA LYS A 193 20.73 0.57 10.88
C LYS A 193 21.72 1.73 10.88
N TYR A 194 21.29 2.92 11.30
CA TYR A 194 22.07 4.16 11.15
C TYR A 194 22.59 4.75 12.46
N GLY A 195 22.15 4.26 13.62
CA GLY A 195 22.43 4.83 14.92
C GLY A 195 21.56 6.06 15.28
N PHE A 196 20.72 6.50 14.37
CA PHE A 196 19.72 7.57 14.55
C PHE A 196 18.54 7.34 13.61
N ASN A 197 17.40 8.00 13.86
CA ASN A 197 16.28 7.90 12.94
C ASN A 197 16.54 8.67 11.64
N ASN A 198 16.66 7.95 10.53
CA ASN A 198 16.81 8.45 9.15
C ASN A 198 15.57 8.14 8.30
N ALA A 199 14.46 7.73 8.93
CA ALA A 199 13.23 7.42 8.22
C ALA A 199 12.14 8.44 8.50
N VAL A 200 11.24 8.59 7.55
CA VAL A 200 10.07 9.47 7.62
C VAL A 200 8.82 8.65 7.38
N TYR A 201 7.79 8.88 8.18
CA TYR A 201 6.43 8.43 7.94
C TYR A 201 5.59 9.60 7.43
N THR A 202 4.82 9.39 6.37
CA THR A 202 3.92 10.41 5.80
C THR A 202 2.50 9.86 5.68
N GLN A 203 1.52 10.71 5.86
CA GLN A 203 0.11 10.33 5.84
C GLN A 203 -0.80 11.52 5.50
N LYS A 204 -1.97 11.24 4.97
CA LYS A 204 -2.94 12.27 4.53
C LYS A 204 -3.74 12.91 5.65
N ASP A 205 -3.86 12.27 6.79
CA ASP A 205 -4.75 12.74 7.83
C ASP A 205 -4.09 13.68 8.84
N ARG A 206 -4.94 14.47 9.50
CA ARG A 206 -4.57 15.38 10.58
C ARG A 206 -4.10 14.67 11.85
N ASP A 207 -4.29 13.36 11.95
CA ASP A 207 -3.81 12.56 13.07
C ASP A 207 -2.29 12.62 13.21
N ALA A 208 -1.55 12.79 12.11
CA ALA A 208 -0.12 13.06 12.16
C ALA A 208 0.21 14.30 13.00
N ALA A 209 -0.60 15.34 12.88
CA ALA A 209 -0.43 16.56 13.67
C ALA A 209 -0.77 16.33 15.15
N VAL A 210 -1.75 15.48 15.45
CA VAL A 210 -2.15 15.14 16.83
C VAL A 210 -1.06 14.32 17.51
N TYR A 211 -0.59 13.27 16.86
CA TYR A 211 0.42 12.37 17.44
C TYR A 211 1.86 12.81 17.17
N LYS A 212 2.07 13.74 16.23
CA LYS A 212 3.40 14.23 15.80
C LYS A 212 4.39 13.12 15.44
N VAL A 213 3.87 12.06 14.84
CA VAL A 213 4.67 10.87 14.49
C VAL A 213 5.16 10.87 13.05
N GLY A 214 4.65 11.78 12.21
CA GLY A 214 4.98 11.82 10.78
C GLY A 214 4.79 13.18 10.16
N VAL A 215 4.92 13.23 8.84
CA VAL A 215 4.74 14.43 8.01
C VAL A 215 3.35 14.38 7.39
N LEU A 216 2.66 15.51 7.42
CA LEU A 216 1.33 15.65 6.82
C LEU A 216 1.44 15.76 5.30
N ASP A 217 0.71 14.91 4.59
CA ASP A 217 0.47 15.01 3.16
C ASP A 217 -0.90 15.62 2.87
N ILE A 218 -0.95 16.57 1.94
CA ILE A 218 -2.18 17.25 1.51
C ILE A 218 -2.47 16.90 0.06
N GLU A 219 -3.45 16.04 -0.16
CA GLU A 219 -3.80 15.60 -1.51
C GLU A 219 -4.31 16.77 -2.37
N LYS A 220 -3.63 17.01 -3.51
CA LYS A 220 -4.01 17.97 -4.55
C LYS A 220 -4.32 19.38 -4.01
N SER A 221 -3.70 19.76 -2.91
CA SER A 221 -3.95 21.03 -2.24
C SER A 221 -2.67 21.55 -1.60
N GLN A 222 -2.79 22.63 -0.81
CA GLN A 222 -1.69 23.24 -0.08
C GLN A 222 -2.18 23.86 1.22
N LEU A 223 -1.28 23.97 2.20
CA LEU A 223 -1.54 24.73 3.41
C LEU A 223 -1.32 26.23 3.17
N PRO A 224 -2.08 27.12 3.83
CA PRO A 224 -1.91 28.56 3.70
C PRO A 224 -0.64 29.01 4.41
N GLY A 225 0.19 29.80 3.71
CA GLY A 225 1.37 30.44 4.30
C GLY A 225 2.50 29.47 4.67
N ILE A 226 3.43 29.97 5.45
CA ILE A 226 4.57 29.20 5.98
C ILE A 226 4.11 28.45 7.22
N GLN A 227 4.40 27.14 7.26
CA GLN A 227 4.10 26.27 8.40
C GLN A 227 5.36 26.07 9.25
N GLU A 228 5.19 25.81 10.55
CA GLU A 228 6.29 25.49 11.45
C GLU A 228 6.82 24.08 11.21
N ASP A 229 5.92 23.12 10.96
CA ASP A 229 6.25 21.74 10.69
C ASP A 229 6.36 21.47 9.18
N PRO A 230 7.24 20.54 8.75
CA PRO A 230 7.28 20.08 7.38
C PRO A 230 5.95 19.48 6.94
N TRP A 231 5.60 19.68 5.70
CA TRP A 231 4.46 19.05 5.05
C TRP A 231 4.77 18.79 3.57
N GLU A 232 4.03 17.90 2.97
CA GLU A 232 4.12 17.62 1.55
C GLU A 232 2.74 17.68 0.89
N THR A 233 2.73 17.68 -0.43
CA THR A 233 1.50 17.53 -1.22
C THR A 233 1.72 16.49 -2.28
N ASP A 234 0.80 15.54 -2.39
CA ASP A 234 0.74 14.64 -3.53
C ASP A 234 -0.13 15.25 -4.63
N THR A 235 0.28 15.08 -5.86
CA THR A 235 -0.48 15.50 -7.02
C THR A 235 -0.17 14.59 -8.20
N CYS A 236 -1.14 14.45 -9.11
CA CYS A 236 -0.91 13.74 -10.37
C CYS A 236 -0.54 14.73 -11.47
N ILE A 237 0.30 14.25 -12.37
CA ILE A 237 0.69 14.94 -13.61
C ILE A 237 -0.33 14.63 -14.71
#